data_142ecd501daeddede124e4e828a0737b
#
_entry.id   142ecd501daeddede124e4e828a0737b
#
_cell.length_a   1.000
_cell.length_b   1.000
_cell.length_c   1.000
_cell.angle_alpha   90.00
_cell.angle_beta   90.00
_cell.angle_gamma   90.00
#
_symmetry.space_group_name_H-M   'P 1'
#
loop_
_entity.id
_entity.type
_entity.pdbx_description
1 polymer ?
#
loop_
_entity_poly.entity_id
_entity_poly.type
_entity_poly.pdbx_seq_one_letter_code
_entity_poly.pdbx_strand_id
1 'polypeptide(L)'
;MRTADARVKIAYFVPPSGHFAGVERVVHEIATGLAEEHSEALDVHVVYARRYDEAVLQDTAYTQHVLDVQRLRNLALAIRSCVARERFDVLVCPQVEPSVLTWVATRGLRLPVFLPHLHGNPRVEQARGTLSTRAAFAFFRRFMASRVSGVLAVSRSLERYAARALTPAVPVVYVPNPVRDFEAPDRGPSVGDPFQFISVARLSYQKGQDVLLHALALARPRLPPVRLTLVGSGPEEAALRALSTRLGLDDVVVFAGYTTDPDRHLVAADCFVLASRWEGFGVVLVEALRFGLPLLSTDCEFGPADVITDTAIGELVAPESPEALAEGLVRAAGRRDEPGDVARRRAAADLFSRSVVVAEHALVIRRFTAAARRP
;
A
#
# COMPACT_ATOMS: atom_id res chain seq x y z
N MET A 1 24.54 30.75 3.04
CA MET A 1 23.75 30.54 4.28
C MET A 1 22.27 30.67 3.89
N ARG A 2 21.49 29.62 3.90
CA ARG A 2 20.02 29.74 3.84
C ARG A 2 19.55 30.25 5.20
N THR A 3 18.69 31.25 5.23
CA THR A 3 18.05 31.78 6.43
C THR A 3 17.36 30.66 7.20
N ALA A 4 17.27 30.76 8.51
CA ALA A 4 16.66 29.77 9.40
C ALA A 4 15.17 29.45 9.07
N ASP A 5 14.56 30.28 8.21
CA ASP A 5 13.16 30.25 7.76
C ASP A 5 12.92 29.58 6.40
N ALA A 6 13.95 28.98 5.77
CA ALA A 6 13.77 28.36 4.47
C ALA A 6 13.02 27.02 4.60
N ARG A 7 11.88 26.91 3.90
CA ARG A 7 11.12 25.64 3.77
C ARG A 7 12.04 24.50 3.35
N VAL A 8 11.80 23.31 3.87
CA VAL A 8 12.50 22.08 3.46
C VAL A 8 11.97 21.63 2.12
N LYS A 9 12.84 21.57 1.10
CA LYS A 9 12.47 21.10 -0.23
C LYS A 9 12.53 19.58 -0.29
N ILE A 10 11.37 18.93 -0.31
CA ILE A 10 11.25 17.47 -0.34
C ILE A 10 10.76 16.99 -1.70
N ALA A 11 11.31 15.87 -2.17
CA ALA A 11 10.79 15.18 -3.33
C ALA A 11 10.48 13.71 -3.04
N TYR A 12 9.39 13.22 -3.61
CA TYR A 12 9.06 11.80 -3.73
C TYR A 12 9.35 11.35 -5.15
N PHE A 13 10.13 10.29 -5.31
CA PHE A 13 10.35 9.69 -6.62
C PHE A 13 9.31 8.61 -6.89
N VAL A 14 8.68 8.65 -8.06
CA VAL A 14 7.72 7.63 -8.52
C VAL A 14 8.36 6.86 -9.68
N PRO A 15 8.71 5.58 -9.49
CA PRO A 15 9.31 4.76 -10.53
C PRO A 15 8.32 4.50 -11.68
N PRO A 16 8.81 4.12 -12.88
CA PRO A 16 7.93 3.82 -14.00
C PRO A 16 7.13 2.55 -13.74
N SER A 17 5.81 2.65 -13.76
CA SER A 17 4.88 1.52 -13.68
C SER A 17 3.90 1.53 -14.85
N GLY A 18 3.17 0.44 -15.05
CA GLY A 18 2.20 0.34 -16.14
C GLY A 18 0.96 1.22 -15.94
N HIS A 19 0.56 1.43 -14.70
CA HIS A 19 -0.67 2.10 -14.31
C HIS A 19 -0.45 2.98 -13.09
N PHE A 20 -1.26 4.03 -12.95
CA PHE A 20 -1.31 4.85 -11.74
C PHE A 20 -2.12 4.12 -10.66
N ALA A 21 -1.44 3.28 -9.88
CA ALA A 21 -2.07 2.46 -8.84
C ALA A 21 -1.05 2.14 -7.73
N GLY A 22 -1.52 1.63 -6.60
CA GLY A 22 -0.64 1.21 -5.50
C GLY A 22 0.25 2.34 -5.00
N VAL A 23 1.56 2.21 -5.20
CA VAL A 23 2.57 3.16 -4.70
C VAL A 23 2.39 4.57 -5.28
N GLU A 24 1.99 4.68 -6.54
CA GLU A 24 1.75 5.97 -7.21
C GLU A 24 0.66 6.77 -6.51
N ARG A 25 -0.46 6.11 -6.18
CA ARG A 25 -1.56 6.72 -5.41
C ARG A 25 -1.14 7.08 -3.99
N VAL A 26 -0.43 6.19 -3.31
CA VAL A 26 0.09 6.46 -1.96
C VAL A 26 0.99 7.69 -1.95
N VAL A 27 1.92 7.80 -2.90
CA VAL A 27 2.79 8.99 -3.01
C VAL A 27 1.98 10.24 -3.32
N HIS A 28 0.98 10.15 -4.19
CA HIS A 28 0.09 11.27 -4.49
C HIS A 28 -0.66 11.75 -3.22
N GLU A 29 -1.28 10.86 -2.47
CA GLU A 29 -2.00 11.20 -1.23
C GLU A 29 -1.07 11.85 -0.18
N ILE A 30 0.12 11.29 0.02
CA ILE A 30 1.10 11.83 0.95
C ILE A 30 1.57 13.22 0.49
N ALA A 31 1.93 13.37 -0.79
CA ALA A 31 2.45 14.63 -1.32
C ALA A 31 1.38 15.73 -1.31
N THR A 32 0.12 15.39 -1.64
CA THR A 32 -1.01 16.31 -1.57
C THR A 32 -1.21 16.79 -0.14
N GLY A 33 -1.34 15.89 0.82
CA GLY A 33 -1.57 16.27 2.22
C GLY A 33 -0.39 17.07 2.80
N LEU A 34 0.85 16.71 2.51
CA LEU A 34 2.02 17.48 2.95
C LEU A 34 2.04 18.91 2.36
N ALA A 35 1.64 19.06 1.09
CA ALA A 35 1.58 20.37 0.43
C ALA A 35 0.43 21.23 0.94
N GLU A 36 -0.72 20.63 1.28
CA GLU A 36 -1.88 21.32 1.81
C GLU A 36 -1.70 21.71 3.30
N GLU A 37 -1.28 20.75 4.13
CA GLU A 37 -1.29 20.88 5.59
C GLU A 37 0.04 21.44 6.17
N HIS A 38 1.15 21.34 5.42
CA HIS A 38 2.49 21.73 5.89
C HIS A 38 3.23 22.67 4.94
N SER A 39 2.52 23.41 4.09
CA SER A 39 3.08 24.33 3.07
C SER A 39 4.00 25.42 3.63
N GLU A 40 3.81 25.84 4.88
CA GLU A 40 4.68 26.81 5.53
C GLU A 40 6.09 26.25 5.80
N ALA A 41 6.20 24.94 6.08
CA ALA A 41 7.46 24.29 6.45
C ALA A 41 8.07 23.48 5.31
N LEU A 42 7.26 22.97 4.38
CA LEU A 42 7.67 22.06 3.31
C LEU A 42 7.37 22.65 1.94
N ASP A 43 8.30 22.47 1.03
CA ASP A 43 8.15 22.68 -0.42
C ASP A 43 8.14 21.31 -1.09
N VAL A 44 6.93 20.84 -1.45
CA VAL A 44 6.68 19.45 -1.80
C VAL A 44 6.72 19.23 -3.30
N HIS A 45 7.51 18.27 -3.73
CA HIS A 45 7.69 17.89 -5.13
C HIS A 45 7.47 16.39 -5.33
N VAL A 46 6.97 16.00 -6.50
CA VAL A 46 6.95 14.60 -6.95
C VAL A 46 7.66 14.48 -8.28
N VAL A 47 8.59 13.54 -8.37
CA VAL A 47 9.37 13.25 -9.58
C VAL A 47 8.86 11.96 -10.19
N TYR A 48 8.07 12.09 -11.24
CA TYR A 48 7.52 10.97 -12.01
C TYR A 48 8.51 10.54 -13.09
N ALA A 49 8.86 9.25 -13.12
CA ALA A 49 9.73 8.70 -14.16
C ALA A 49 9.08 8.66 -15.54
N ARG A 50 7.74 8.63 -15.60
CA ARG A 50 6.92 8.67 -16.80
C ARG A 50 5.70 9.56 -16.60
N ARG A 51 5.06 9.95 -17.71
CA ARG A 51 3.77 10.64 -17.68
C ARG A 51 2.63 9.64 -17.38
N TYR A 52 1.71 10.05 -16.53
CA TYR A 52 0.42 9.40 -16.31
C TYR A 52 -0.69 10.35 -16.74
N ASP A 53 -1.67 9.84 -17.45
CA ASP A 53 -2.84 10.60 -17.91
C ASP A 53 -4.03 10.33 -16.97
N GLU A 54 -3.92 10.86 -15.76
CA GLU A 54 -4.92 10.69 -14.70
C GLU A 54 -5.47 12.06 -14.30
N ALA A 55 -6.79 12.16 -14.16
CA ALA A 55 -7.45 13.42 -13.81
C ALA A 55 -6.94 14.01 -12.49
N VAL A 56 -6.63 13.16 -11.49
CA VAL A 56 -6.11 13.58 -10.18
C VAL A 56 -4.72 14.26 -10.25
N LEU A 57 -4.04 14.15 -11.37
CA LEU A 57 -2.73 14.76 -11.60
C LEU A 57 -2.80 16.08 -12.38
N GLN A 58 -3.97 16.52 -12.82
CA GLN A 58 -4.12 17.76 -13.61
C GLN A 58 -3.98 19.02 -12.76
N ASP A 59 -4.43 18.95 -11.49
CA ASP A 59 -4.33 20.06 -10.52
C ASP A 59 -3.86 19.51 -9.17
N THR A 60 -2.57 19.65 -8.88
CA THR A 60 -1.97 19.12 -7.65
C THR A 60 -1.44 20.25 -6.76
N ALA A 61 -1.61 20.10 -5.46
CA ALA A 61 -1.06 21.04 -4.47
C ALA A 61 0.48 21.05 -4.43
N TYR A 62 1.12 20.01 -4.96
CA TYR A 62 2.58 19.85 -5.01
C TYR A 62 3.15 20.11 -6.41
N THR A 63 4.44 20.40 -6.51
CA THR A 63 5.13 20.59 -7.80
C THR A 63 5.47 19.25 -8.45
N GLN A 64 5.06 19.06 -9.71
CA GLN A 64 5.36 17.87 -10.49
C GLN A 64 6.60 18.05 -11.36
N HIS A 65 7.44 17.01 -11.45
CA HIS A 65 8.53 16.86 -12.39
C HIS A 65 8.34 15.57 -13.17
N VAL A 66 8.04 15.65 -14.46
CA VAL A 66 7.88 14.46 -15.32
C VAL A 66 9.17 14.30 -16.13
N LEU A 67 9.88 13.20 -15.89
CA LEU A 67 11.14 12.91 -16.59
C LEU A 67 10.90 12.38 -18.01
N ASP A 68 9.75 11.74 -18.24
CA ASP A 68 9.27 11.18 -19.51
C ASP A 68 10.33 10.38 -20.28
N VAL A 69 10.98 9.45 -19.58
CA VAL A 69 12.12 8.71 -20.11
C VAL A 69 11.64 7.45 -20.85
N GLN A 70 11.85 7.43 -22.16
CA GLN A 70 11.48 6.31 -23.03
C GLN A 70 12.35 5.06 -22.82
N ARG A 71 13.61 5.24 -22.39
CA ARG A 71 14.57 4.14 -22.21
C ARG A 71 15.14 4.16 -20.79
N LEU A 72 15.01 3.06 -20.05
CA LEU A 72 15.48 2.93 -18.68
C LEU A 72 16.95 3.31 -18.47
N ARG A 73 17.82 3.09 -19.48
CA ARG A 73 19.23 3.50 -19.44
C ARG A 73 19.43 5.01 -19.26
N ASN A 74 18.46 5.84 -19.71
CA ASN A 74 18.52 7.29 -19.59
C ASN A 74 17.92 7.79 -18.27
N LEU A 75 17.24 6.92 -17.53
CA LEU A 75 16.55 7.28 -16.30
C LEU A 75 17.52 7.81 -15.22
N ALA A 76 18.67 7.17 -15.06
CA ALA A 76 19.68 7.59 -14.11
C ALA A 76 20.19 9.03 -14.39
N LEU A 77 20.42 9.37 -15.66
CA LEU A 77 20.85 10.71 -16.07
C LEU A 77 19.75 11.74 -15.86
N ALA A 78 18.49 11.38 -16.19
CA ALA A 78 17.34 12.27 -16.00
C ALA A 78 17.10 12.55 -14.50
N ILE A 79 17.15 11.52 -13.65
CA ILE A 79 17.08 11.68 -12.19
C ILE A 79 18.20 12.60 -11.70
N ARG A 80 19.46 12.34 -12.10
CA ARG A 80 20.62 13.15 -11.71
C ARG A 80 20.43 14.62 -12.10
N SER A 81 20.01 14.88 -13.34
CA SER A 81 19.79 16.24 -13.85
C SER A 81 18.68 16.95 -13.08
N CYS A 82 17.59 16.27 -12.80
CA CYS A 82 16.48 16.81 -12.01
C CYS A 82 16.95 17.17 -10.59
N VAL A 83 17.58 16.24 -9.88
CA VAL A 83 18.06 16.44 -8.50
C VAL A 83 19.13 17.54 -8.44
N ALA A 84 20.03 17.62 -9.42
CA ALA A 84 21.05 18.66 -9.49
C ALA A 84 20.46 20.05 -9.70
N ARG A 85 19.44 20.17 -10.56
CA ARG A 85 18.74 21.43 -10.86
C ARG A 85 17.90 21.89 -9.67
N GLU A 86 17.10 21.00 -9.11
CA GLU A 86 16.12 21.33 -8.08
C GLU A 86 16.72 21.46 -6.68
N ARG A 87 17.83 20.79 -6.40
CA ARG A 87 18.56 20.83 -5.12
C ARG A 87 17.68 20.49 -3.92
N PHE A 88 17.02 19.34 -3.97
CA PHE A 88 16.19 18.83 -2.89
C PHE A 88 16.99 18.67 -1.59
N ASP A 89 16.36 18.96 -0.46
CA ASP A 89 16.91 18.70 0.88
C ASP A 89 16.63 17.24 1.30
N VAL A 90 15.49 16.70 0.87
CA VAL A 90 15.05 15.32 1.15
C VAL A 90 14.59 14.66 -0.14
N LEU A 91 15.00 13.41 -0.34
CA LEU A 91 14.49 12.56 -1.41
C LEU A 91 13.99 11.24 -0.82
N VAL A 92 12.69 10.98 -0.95
CA VAL A 92 12.04 9.73 -0.59
C VAL A 92 11.85 8.89 -1.84
N CYS A 93 12.31 7.64 -1.81
CA CYS A 93 12.26 6.76 -2.96
C CYS A 93 11.58 5.45 -2.58
N PRO A 94 10.43 5.11 -3.22
CA PRO A 94 9.72 3.87 -2.89
C PRO A 94 10.45 2.66 -3.43
N GLN A 95 10.37 1.55 -2.68
CA GLN A 95 10.94 0.24 -2.99
C GLN A 95 12.50 0.23 -3.07
N VAL A 96 13.09 -0.97 -3.02
CA VAL A 96 14.55 -1.11 -2.97
C VAL A 96 15.22 -0.86 -4.31
N GLU A 97 14.72 -1.45 -5.39
CA GLU A 97 15.37 -1.36 -6.72
C GLU A 97 15.42 0.08 -7.25
N PRO A 98 14.31 0.85 -7.26
CA PRO A 98 14.33 2.27 -7.60
C PRO A 98 15.20 3.10 -6.66
N SER A 99 15.23 2.77 -5.35
CA SER A 99 16.09 3.46 -4.38
C SER A 99 17.57 3.29 -4.70
N VAL A 100 18.00 2.08 -5.06
CA VAL A 100 19.39 1.81 -5.45
C VAL A 100 19.77 2.60 -6.70
N LEU A 101 18.93 2.56 -7.74
CA LEU A 101 19.16 3.31 -8.98
C LEU A 101 19.28 4.81 -8.69
N THR A 102 18.34 5.37 -7.94
CA THR A 102 18.28 6.80 -7.63
C THR A 102 19.47 7.22 -6.77
N TRP A 103 19.82 6.42 -5.76
CA TRP A 103 20.97 6.69 -4.90
C TRP A 103 22.29 6.67 -5.66
N VAL A 104 22.49 5.71 -6.56
CA VAL A 104 23.69 5.64 -7.43
C VAL A 104 23.73 6.85 -8.38
N ALA A 105 22.60 7.18 -9.02
CA ALA A 105 22.49 8.30 -9.95
C ALA A 105 22.81 9.64 -9.27
N THR A 106 22.48 9.81 -8.01
CA THR A 106 22.66 11.06 -7.24
C THR A 106 23.99 11.13 -6.47
N ARG A 107 24.87 10.13 -6.60
CA ARG A 107 26.20 10.16 -5.96
C ARG A 107 27.01 11.39 -6.38
N GLY A 108 27.59 12.04 -5.35
CA GLY A 108 28.37 13.27 -5.53
C GLY A 108 27.54 14.54 -5.68
N LEU A 109 26.21 14.44 -5.71
CA LEU A 109 25.34 15.60 -5.54
C LEU A 109 25.13 15.91 -4.06
N ARG A 110 24.84 17.18 -3.76
CA ARG A 110 24.43 17.59 -2.43
C ARG A 110 22.98 17.18 -2.21
N LEU A 111 22.77 16.05 -1.52
CA LEU A 111 21.47 15.53 -1.12
C LEU A 111 21.57 15.13 0.37
N PRO A 112 21.19 16.03 1.30
CA PRO A 112 21.40 15.82 2.73
C PRO A 112 20.67 14.63 3.29
N VAL A 113 19.45 14.37 2.83
CA VAL A 113 18.60 13.27 3.33
C VAL A 113 18.09 12.41 2.19
N PHE A 114 18.38 11.13 2.25
CA PHE A 114 17.84 10.10 1.35
C PHE A 114 17.15 9.00 2.15
N LEU A 115 15.86 8.76 1.84
CA LEU A 115 14.98 7.83 2.56
C LEU A 115 14.36 6.81 1.60
N PRO A 116 14.90 5.59 1.50
CA PRO A 116 14.16 4.47 0.92
C PRO A 116 12.86 4.23 1.68
N HIS A 117 11.74 4.00 0.97
CA HIS A 117 10.44 3.70 1.54
C HIS A 117 9.97 2.33 1.08
N LEU A 118 9.92 1.36 1.98
CA LEU A 118 9.58 -0.03 1.69
C LEU A 118 8.06 -0.20 1.67
N HIS A 119 7.51 -0.54 0.49
CA HIS A 119 6.08 -0.75 0.27
C HIS A 119 5.71 -2.21 -0.02
N GLY A 120 6.67 -3.07 -0.34
CA GLY A 120 6.45 -4.45 -0.71
C GLY A 120 7.04 -5.44 0.30
N ASN A 121 6.96 -6.72 -0.03
CA ASN A 121 7.58 -7.79 0.76
C ASN A 121 9.01 -8.08 0.24
N PRO A 122 10.07 -7.67 0.96
CA PRO A 122 11.45 -7.83 0.51
C PRO A 122 11.89 -9.30 0.30
N ARG A 123 11.29 -10.24 1.05
CA ARG A 123 11.58 -11.67 0.90
C ARG A 123 11.06 -12.21 -0.41
N VAL A 124 9.80 -11.87 -0.73
CA VAL A 124 9.15 -12.31 -1.96
C VAL A 124 9.77 -11.62 -3.17
N GLU A 125 10.06 -10.31 -3.08
CA GLU A 125 10.74 -9.57 -4.13
C GLU A 125 12.11 -10.18 -4.46
N GLN A 126 12.88 -10.59 -3.45
CA GLN A 126 14.16 -11.28 -3.67
C GLN A 126 13.97 -12.71 -4.23
N ALA A 127 13.02 -13.47 -3.72
CA ALA A 127 12.81 -14.86 -4.13
C ALA A 127 12.28 -14.97 -5.56
N ARG A 128 11.32 -14.11 -5.93
CA ARG A 128 10.62 -14.13 -7.24
C ARG A 128 11.14 -13.09 -8.23
N GLY A 129 11.95 -12.15 -7.76
CA GLY A 129 12.51 -11.09 -8.59
C GLY A 129 13.56 -11.57 -9.58
N THR A 130 13.85 -10.70 -10.53
CA THR A 130 14.92 -10.90 -11.52
C THR A 130 16.31 -10.91 -10.87
N LEU A 131 17.34 -11.26 -11.63
CA LEU A 131 18.73 -11.13 -11.17
C LEU A 131 19.07 -9.68 -10.81
N SER A 132 18.53 -8.67 -11.54
CA SER A 132 18.72 -7.26 -11.21
C SER A 132 18.10 -6.91 -9.86
N THR A 133 16.90 -7.40 -9.58
CA THR A 133 16.23 -7.20 -8.29
C THR A 133 17.05 -7.78 -7.15
N ARG A 134 17.53 -9.04 -7.29
CA ARG A 134 18.38 -9.69 -6.28
C ARG A 134 19.70 -8.94 -6.06
N ALA A 135 20.33 -8.48 -7.14
CA ALA A 135 21.55 -7.67 -7.07
C ALA A 135 21.30 -6.33 -6.37
N ALA A 136 20.17 -5.66 -6.66
CA ALA A 136 19.80 -4.42 -6.00
C ALA A 136 19.59 -4.61 -4.49
N PHE A 137 18.93 -5.67 -4.05
CA PHE A 137 18.79 -6.00 -2.62
C PHE A 137 20.13 -6.30 -1.95
N ALA A 138 21.01 -7.06 -2.61
CA ALA A 138 22.35 -7.35 -2.09
C ALA A 138 23.17 -6.06 -1.97
N PHE A 139 23.14 -5.19 -2.97
CA PHE A 139 23.81 -3.89 -2.97
C PHE A 139 23.23 -2.98 -1.87
N PHE A 140 21.90 -2.90 -1.75
CA PHE A 140 21.22 -2.13 -0.73
C PHE A 140 21.71 -2.52 0.67
N ARG A 141 21.65 -3.81 1.00
CA ARG A 141 22.08 -4.32 2.31
C ARG A 141 23.56 -4.11 2.57
N ARG A 142 24.41 -4.39 1.57
CA ARG A 142 25.87 -4.43 1.76
C ARG A 142 26.54 -3.07 1.72
N PHE A 143 26.00 -2.13 0.91
CA PHE A 143 26.70 -0.87 0.61
C PHE A 143 25.86 0.38 0.87
N MET A 144 24.56 0.34 0.60
CA MET A 144 23.73 1.54 0.63
C MET A 144 23.13 1.79 2.01
N ALA A 145 22.66 0.78 2.71
CA ALA A 145 21.89 0.92 3.95
C ALA A 145 22.63 1.78 5.01
N SER A 146 23.93 1.55 5.21
CA SER A 146 24.74 2.33 6.16
C SER A 146 25.04 3.77 5.72
N ARG A 147 24.62 4.16 4.53
CA ARG A 147 24.92 5.46 3.90
C ARG A 147 23.69 6.28 3.54
N VAL A 148 22.53 5.79 3.87
CA VAL A 148 21.27 6.55 3.80
C VAL A 148 20.90 7.10 5.17
N SER A 149 20.07 8.13 5.20
CA SER A 149 19.69 8.80 6.45
C SER A 149 18.81 7.91 7.33
N GLY A 150 17.96 7.10 6.71
CA GLY A 150 17.05 6.15 7.33
C GLY A 150 16.30 5.34 6.29
N VAL A 151 15.45 4.44 6.73
CA VAL A 151 14.54 3.64 5.90
C VAL A 151 13.13 3.78 6.46
N LEU A 152 12.16 4.04 5.59
CA LEU A 152 10.74 4.05 5.94
C LEU A 152 10.12 2.69 5.64
N ALA A 153 9.19 2.25 6.47
CA ALA A 153 8.48 0.99 6.30
C ALA A 153 6.98 1.19 6.52
N VAL A 154 6.15 0.68 5.62
CA VAL A 154 4.70 0.91 5.63
C VAL A 154 3.93 0.07 6.66
N SER A 155 4.58 -0.87 7.33
CA SER A 155 3.98 -1.70 8.38
C SER A 155 4.98 -1.94 9.52
N ARG A 156 4.48 -2.12 10.75
CA ARG A 156 5.32 -2.39 11.92
C ARG A 156 6.07 -3.72 11.81
N SER A 157 5.46 -4.70 11.18
CA SER A 157 6.09 -5.99 10.89
C SER A 157 7.23 -5.85 9.87
N LEU A 158 7.06 -5.00 8.85
CA LEU A 158 8.12 -4.67 7.89
C LEU A 158 9.23 -3.83 8.52
N GLU A 159 8.90 -2.88 9.40
CA GLU A 159 9.87 -2.13 10.20
C GLU A 159 10.76 -3.08 11.02
N ARG A 160 10.14 -3.98 11.81
CA ARG A 160 10.88 -4.98 12.60
C ARG A 160 11.75 -5.89 11.74
N TYR A 161 11.24 -6.33 10.59
CA TYR A 161 12.01 -7.12 9.64
C TYR A 161 13.21 -6.34 9.09
N ALA A 162 13.00 -5.14 8.59
CA ALA A 162 14.05 -4.30 8.01
C ALA A 162 15.11 -3.94 9.06
N ALA A 163 14.70 -3.58 10.28
CA ALA A 163 15.63 -3.27 11.37
C ALA A 163 16.57 -4.45 11.70
N ARG A 164 16.10 -5.69 11.60
CA ARG A 164 16.92 -6.90 11.79
C ARG A 164 17.78 -7.25 10.59
N ALA A 165 17.26 -7.00 9.37
CA ALA A 165 17.93 -7.38 8.11
C ALA A 165 19.01 -6.40 7.68
N LEU A 166 18.93 -5.13 8.11
CA LEU A 166 19.86 -4.06 7.74
C LEU A 166 20.88 -3.83 8.84
N THR A 167 22.04 -4.45 8.70
CA THR A 167 23.21 -4.27 9.58
C THR A 167 24.39 -3.71 8.79
N PRO A 168 25.14 -2.71 9.30
CA PRO A 168 24.97 -2.04 10.58
C PRO A 168 23.66 -1.23 10.64
N ALA A 169 23.15 -1.03 11.86
CA ALA A 169 21.85 -0.47 12.10
C ALA A 169 21.68 0.92 11.45
N VAL A 170 20.80 0.98 10.47
CA VAL A 170 20.24 2.23 9.97
C VAL A 170 18.90 2.46 10.68
N PRO A 171 18.52 3.71 11.01
CA PRO A 171 17.20 3.97 11.56
C PRO A 171 16.12 3.49 10.60
N VAL A 172 15.27 2.56 11.05
CA VAL A 172 14.06 2.16 10.32
C VAL A 172 12.88 2.76 11.06
N VAL A 173 11.98 3.40 10.34
CA VAL A 173 10.85 4.12 10.92
C VAL A 173 9.57 3.65 10.24
N TYR A 174 8.62 3.23 11.05
CA TYR A 174 7.27 2.92 10.59
C TYR A 174 6.54 4.21 10.20
N VAL A 175 6.01 4.24 8.99
CA VAL A 175 5.07 5.25 8.51
C VAL A 175 4.08 4.54 7.60
N PRO A 176 2.81 4.40 7.98
CA PRO A 176 1.82 3.66 7.20
C PRO A 176 1.44 4.35 5.90
N ASN A 177 0.78 3.61 5.03
CA ASN A 177 0.16 4.21 3.86
C ASN A 177 -1.14 4.92 4.26
N PRO A 178 -1.39 6.15 3.77
CA PRO A 178 -2.65 6.82 4.00
C PRO A 178 -3.78 6.16 3.20
N VAL A 179 -4.96 6.25 3.73
CA VAL A 179 -6.19 6.03 2.99
C VAL A 179 -6.77 7.38 2.61
N ARG A 180 -7.28 7.50 1.39
CA ARG A 180 -7.95 8.73 0.92
C ARG A 180 -9.06 9.13 1.88
N ASP A 181 -9.24 10.43 2.08
CA ASP A 181 -10.35 10.94 2.84
C ASP A 181 -11.63 10.82 2.00
N PHE A 182 -12.65 10.24 2.59
CA PHE A 182 -14.00 10.22 2.06
C PHE A 182 -15.00 10.01 3.22
N GLU A 183 -16.19 10.56 3.08
CA GLU A 183 -17.28 10.25 3.98
C GLU A 183 -17.91 8.92 3.56
N ALA A 184 -17.67 7.89 4.35
CA ALA A 184 -18.34 6.62 4.10
C ALA A 184 -19.83 6.78 4.43
N PRO A 185 -20.74 6.43 3.51
CA PRO A 185 -22.17 6.50 3.78
C PRO A 185 -22.53 5.55 4.93
N ASP A 186 -23.54 5.94 5.70
CA ASP A 186 -24.09 5.05 6.71
C ASP A 186 -24.67 3.81 6.03
N ARG A 187 -24.13 2.68 6.41
CA ARG A 187 -24.69 1.39 6.02
C ARG A 187 -25.88 1.14 6.96
N GLY A 188 -27.06 1.02 6.39
CA GLY A 188 -28.18 0.45 7.12
C GLY A 188 -27.84 -0.97 7.61
N PRO A 189 -28.60 -1.52 8.57
CA PRO A 189 -28.39 -2.91 8.97
C PRO A 189 -28.42 -3.79 7.71
N SER A 190 -27.42 -4.68 7.58
CA SER A 190 -27.46 -5.68 6.54
C SER A 190 -28.67 -6.58 6.79
N VAL A 191 -29.71 -6.39 5.98
CA VAL A 191 -30.97 -7.12 6.03
C VAL A 191 -31.12 -7.93 4.74
N GLY A 192 -29.98 -8.38 4.19
CA GLY A 192 -29.94 -8.98 2.87
C GLY A 192 -29.65 -10.48 2.88
N ASP A 193 -30.53 -11.21 2.23
CA ASP A 193 -30.26 -12.52 1.68
C ASP A 193 -30.02 -12.33 0.17
N PRO A 194 -28.86 -12.68 -0.39
CA PRO A 194 -27.73 -13.42 0.18
C PRO A 194 -26.72 -12.54 0.95
N PHE A 195 -25.98 -13.13 1.90
CA PHE A 195 -24.85 -12.49 2.58
C PHE A 195 -23.73 -12.16 1.59
N GLN A 196 -23.21 -10.92 1.61
CA GLN A 196 -22.33 -10.38 0.60
C GLN A 196 -20.85 -10.37 1.06
N PHE A 197 -20.05 -11.29 0.58
CA PHE A 197 -18.60 -11.19 0.66
C PHE A 197 -18.05 -10.32 -0.47
N ILE A 198 -17.03 -9.52 -0.19
CA ILE A 198 -16.34 -8.72 -1.19
C ILE A 198 -14.82 -8.86 -1.06
N SER A 199 -14.14 -8.91 -2.21
CA SER A 199 -12.69 -8.78 -2.31
C SER A 199 -12.35 -7.75 -3.38
N VAL A 200 -11.64 -6.69 -3.00
CA VAL A 200 -11.22 -5.63 -3.92
C VAL A 200 -9.70 -5.72 -4.06
N ALA A 201 -9.24 -6.22 -5.20
CA ALA A 201 -7.81 -6.39 -5.45
C ALA A 201 -7.52 -6.66 -6.93
N ARG A 202 -6.28 -6.42 -7.36
CA ARG A 202 -5.79 -6.93 -8.65
C ARG A 202 -5.93 -8.45 -8.69
N LEU A 203 -6.46 -8.99 -9.78
CA LEU A 203 -6.58 -10.45 -9.98
C LEU A 203 -5.21 -11.03 -10.35
N SER A 204 -4.46 -11.44 -9.34
CA SER A 204 -3.08 -11.89 -9.47
C SER A 204 -2.73 -12.97 -8.44
N TYR A 205 -1.70 -13.77 -8.72
CA TYR A 205 -1.22 -14.81 -7.82
C TYR A 205 -0.96 -14.29 -6.39
N GLN A 206 -0.44 -13.05 -6.25
CA GLN A 206 -0.21 -12.42 -4.95
C GLN A 206 -1.47 -12.36 -4.09
N LYS A 207 -2.61 -12.05 -4.71
CA LYS A 207 -3.86 -11.75 -4.00
C LYS A 207 -4.68 -12.99 -3.63
N GLY A 208 -4.27 -14.19 -4.09
CA GLY A 208 -4.80 -15.45 -3.60
C GLY A 208 -6.29 -15.72 -3.84
N GLN A 209 -6.88 -15.08 -4.89
CA GLN A 209 -8.30 -15.30 -5.18
C GLN A 209 -8.61 -16.77 -5.54
N ASP A 210 -7.62 -17.52 -6.03
CA ASP A 210 -7.72 -18.97 -6.21
C ASP A 210 -7.91 -19.71 -4.88
N VAL A 211 -7.17 -19.31 -3.84
CA VAL A 211 -7.37 -19.84 -2.47
C VAL A 211 -8.75 -19.49 -1.94
N LEU A 212 -9.22 -18.26 -2.19
CA LEU A 212 -10.57 -17.81 -1.78
C LEU A 212 -11.67 -18.60 -2.49
N LEU A 213 -11.55 -18.89 -3.78
CA LEU A 213 -12.52 -19.70 -4.50
C LEU A 213 -12.58 -21.15 -3.98
N HIS A 214 -11.43 -21.75 -3.71
CA HIS A 214 -11.39 -23.08 -3.07
C HIS A 214 -12.02 -23.05 -1.67
N ALA A 215 -11.71 -22.03 -0.87
CA ALA A 215 -12.30 -21.86 0.47
C ALA A 215 -13.82 -21.70 0.41
N LEU A 216 -14.34 -20.91 -0.54
CA LEU A 216 -15.78 -20.75 -0.73
C LEU A 216 -16.46 -22.05 -1.11
N ALA A 217 -15.85 -22.84 -2.00
CA ALA A 217 -16.39 -24.17 -2.36
C ALA A 217 -16.47 -25.11 -1.16
N LEU A 218 -15.43 -25.12 -0.31
CA LEU A 218 -15.40 -25.92 0.94
C LEU A 218 -16.43 -25.44 1.97
N ALA A 219 -16.60 -24.13 2.08
CA ALA A 219 -17.51 -23.53 3.06
C ALA A 219 -18.99 -23.63 2.64
N ARG A 220 -19.27 -23.65 1.33
CA ARG A 220 -20.60 -23.51 0.74
C ARG A 220 -21.70 -24.39 1.39
N PRO A 221 -21.48 -25.70 1.72
CA PRO A 221 -22.52 -26.54 2.35
C PRO A 221 -22.93 -26.06 3.75
N ARG A 222 -22.15 -25.21 4.37
CA ARG A 222 -22.31 -24.69 5.74
C ARG A 222 -22.71 -23.22 5.80
N LEU A 223 -22.70 -22.55 4.65
CA LEU A 223 -23.03 -21.12 4.54
C LEU A 223 -24.54 -20.93 4.30
N PRO A 224 -25.12 -19.81 4.80
CA PRO A 224 -26.39 -19.34 4.29
C PRO A 224 -26.29 -19.02 2.80
N PRO A 225 -27.36 -18.59 2.12
CA PRO A 225 -27.22 -18.03 0.78
C PRO A 225 -26.17 -16.89 0.79
N VAL A 226 -25.16 -17.00 -0.07
CA VAL A 226 -24.03 -16.05 -0.13
C VAL A 226 -23.77 -15.60 -1.55
N ARG A 227 -23.13 -14.45 -1.66
CA ARG A 227 -22.50 -13.97 -2.89
C ARG A 227 -21.07 -13.49 -2.59
N LEU A 228 -20.14 -13.83 -3.46
CA LEU A 228 -18.78 -13.29 -3.44
C LEU A 228 -18.59 -12.38 -4.64
N THR A 229 -18.30 -11.10 -4.40
CA THR A 229 -17.98 -10.14 -5.45
C THR A 229 -16.47 -9.92 -5.49
N LEU A 230 -15.83 -10.23 -6.62
CA LEU A 230 -14.43 -9.97 -6.91
C LEU A 230 -14.33 -8.69 -7.75
N VAL A 231 -13.83 -7.62 -7.16
CA VAL A 231 -13.67 -6.32 -7.80
C VAL A 231 -12.21 -6.12 -8.17
N GLY A 232 -11.95 -5.89 -9.45
CA GLY A 232 -10.63 -5.69 -10.03
C GLY A 232 -10.43 -6.48 -11.30
N SER A 233 -9.27 -6.31 -11.91
CA SER A 233 -8.83 -7.06 -13.10
C SER A 233 -7.37 -7.50 -12.93
N GLY A 234 -6.89 -8.40 -13.77
CA GLY A 234 -5.51 -8.83 -13.72
C GLY A 234 -5.21 -10.08 -14.53
N PRO A 235 -3.94 -10.50 -14.54
CA PRO A 235 -3.49 -11.61 -15.39
C PRO A 235 -4.14 -12.96 -15.05
N GLU A 236 -4.62 -13.13 -13.81
CA GLU A 236 -5.25 -14.39 -13.37
C GLU A 236 -6.75 -14.47 -13.67
N GLU A 237 -7.37 -13.43 -14.25
CA GLU A 237 -8.84 -13.37 -14.39
C GLU A 237 -9.41 -14.56 -15.14
N ALA A 238 -8.85 -14.92 -16.29
CA ALA A 238 -9.33 -16.05 -17.09
C ALA A 238 -9.20 -17.38 -16.33
N ALA A 239 -8.09 -17.58 -15.62
CA ALA A 239 -7.85 -18.77 -14.81
C ALA A 239 -8.82 -18.86 -13.62
N LEU A 240 -9.10 -17.73 -12.97
CA LEU A 240 -10.04 -17.64 -11.84
C LEU A 240 -11.49 -17.91 -12.28
N ARG A 241 -11.93 -17.40 -13.43
CA ARG A 241 -13.25 -17.70 -14.01
C ARG A 241 -13.39 -19.18 -14.31
N ALA A 242 -12.39 -19.80 -14.97
CA ALA A 242 -12.37 -21.22 -15.23
C ALA A 242 -12.34 -22.06 -13.93
N LEU A 243 -11.68 -21.58 -12.88
CA LEU A 243 -11.68 -22.22 -11.57
C LEU A 243 -13.06 -22.14 -10.91
N SER A 244 -13.73 -20.97 -10.96
CA SER A 244 -15.10 -20.78 -10.46
C SER A 244 -16.05 -21.81 -11.07
N THR A 245 -16.04 -21.94 -12.40
CA THR A 245 -16.86 -22.92 -13.11
C THR A 245 -16.55 -24.37 -12.70
N ARG A 246 -15.27 -24.75 -12.62
CA ARG A 246 -14.88 -26.11 -12.17
C ARG A 246 -15.33 -26.42 -10.76
N LEU A 247 -15.37 -25.42 -9.88
CA LEU A 247 -15.82 -25.57 -8.49
C LEU A 247 -17.34 -25.44 -8.33
N GLY A 248 -18.08 -25.18 -9.41
CA GLY A 248 -19.53 -25.01 -9.37
C GLY A 248 -19.97 -23.76 -8.60
N LEU A 249 -19.25 -22.64 -8.75
CA LEU A 249 -19.48 -21.40 -8.01
C LEU A 249 -20.07 -20.27 -8.88
N ASP A 250 -20.42 -20.53 -10.14
CA ASP A 250 -20.84 -19.48 -11.08
C ASP A 250 -22.14 -18.78 -10.68
N ASP A 251 -22.96 -19.42 -9.85
CA ASP A 251 -24.21 -18.87 -9.31
C ASP A 251 -23.98 -17.93 -8.11
N VAL A 252 -22.81 -18.01 -7.45
CA VAL A 252 -22.51 -17.23 -6.23
C VAL A 252 -21.30 -16.28 -6.38
N VAL A 253 -20.45 -16.46 -7.40
CA VAL A 253 -19.28 -15.60 -7.62
C VAL A 253 -19.54 -14.60 -8.75
N VAL A 254 -19.32 -13.32 -8.45
CA VAL A 254 -19.44 -12.23 -9.41
C VAL A 254 -18.07 -11.60 -9.65
N PHE A 255 -17.61 -11.60 -10.88
CA PHE A 255 -16.44 -10.85 -11.31
C PHE A 255 -16.89 -9.48 -11.80
N ALA A 256 -16.76 -8.47 -10.96
CA ALA A 256 -17.24 -7.11 -11.24
C ALA A 256 -16.34 -6.32 -12.21
N GLY A 257 -15.14 -6.84 -12.49
CA GLY A 257 -14.16 -6.15 -13.33
C GLY A 257 -13.46 -5.00 -12.60
N TYR A 258 -12.63 -4.26 -13.34
CA TYR A 258 -11.97 -3.05 -12.83
C TYR A 258 -12.98 -1.90 -12.70
N THR A 259 -12.87 -1.16 -11.62
CA THR A 259 -13.63 0.07 -11.39
C THR A 259 -12.73 1.15 -10.79
N THR A 260 -13.01 2.39 -11.12
CA THR A 260 -12.43 3.57 -10.44
C THR A 260 -13.20 3.94 -9.17
N ASP A 261 -14.40 3.38 -9.00
CA ASP A 261 -15.28 3.58 -7.85
C ASP A 261 -15.63 2.22 -7.19
N PRO A 262 -14.75 1.69 -6.31
CA PRO A 262 -15.03 0.48 -5.55
C PRO A 262 -16.05 0.70 -4.43
N ASP A 263 -16.30 1.94 -4.04
CA ASP A 263 -17.10 2.31 -2.86
C ASP A 263 -18.52 1.77 -2.95
N ARG A 264 -19.15 1.84 -4.14
CA ARG A 264 -20.49 1.28 -4.38
C ARG A 264 -20.59 -0.22 -4.07
N HIS A 265 -19.50 -0.96 -4.25
CA HIS A 265 -19.46 -2.38 -3.93
C HIS A 265 -19.20 -2.61 -2.44
N LEU A 266 -18.36 -1.77 -1.81
CA LEU A 266 -18.06 -1.85 -0.38
C LEU A 266 -19.29 -1.52 0.46
N VAL A 267 -20.09 -0.54 0.06
CA VAL A 267 -21.37 -0.18 0.73
C VAL A 267 -22.33 -1.37 0.78
N ALA A 268 -22.40 -2.16 -0.29
CA ALA A 268 -23.32 -3.26 -0.43
C ALA A 268 -22.81 -4.58 0.20
N ALA A 269 -21.60 -4.60 0.74
CA ALA A 269 -21.00 -5.82 1.28
C ALA A 269 -21.27 -5.99 2.79
N ASP A 270 -21.19 -7.22 3.28
CA ASP A 270 -21.33 -7.58 4.69
C ASP A 270 -20.00 -7.91 5.34
N CYS A 271 -19.05 -8.45 4.56
CA CYS A 271 -17.71 -8.76 5.01
C CYS A 271 -16.69 -8.59 3.89
N PHE A 272 -15.60 -7.95 4.22
CA PHE A 272 -14.45 -7.81 3.30
C PHE A 272 -13.50 -8.99 3.47
N VAL A 273 -13.05 -9.60 2.36
CA VAL A 273 -12.14 -10.75 2.39
C VAL A 273 -10.84 -10.44 1.63
N LEU A 274 -9.70 -10.64 2.28
CA LEU A 274 -8.37 -10.56 1.67
C LEU A 274 -7.63 -11.89 1.82
N ALA A 275 -7.45 -12.62 0.72
CA ALA A 275 -6.80 -13.93 0.70
C ALA A 275 -5.32 -13.86 0.28
N SER A 276 -4.67 -12.72 0.45
CA SER A 276 -3.33 -12.46 -0.07
C SER A 276 -2.28 -13.44 0.46
N ARG A 277 -1.37 -13.84 -0.43
CA ARG A 277 -0.17 -14.62 -0.08
C ARG A 277 0.89 -13.76 0.57
N TRP A 278 0.97 -12.50 0.20
CA TRP A 278 1.84 -11.49 0.80
C TRP A 278 1.32 -10.07 0.52
N GLU A 279 1.61 -9.18 1.45
CA GLU A 279 1.33 -7.75 1.36
C GLU A 279 2.58 -6.94 1.73
N GLY A 280 2.49 -5.63 1.64
CA GLY A 280 3.36 -4.69 2.32
C GLY A 280 2.63 -4.00 3.46
N PHE A 281 1.31 -3.70 3.21
CA PHE A 281 0.41 -3.09 4.18
C PHE A 281 -1.03 -3.59 4.03
N GLY A 282 -1.59 -3.56 2.80
CA GLY A 282 -2.99 -3.93 2.58
C GLY A 282 -3.95 -2.75 2.75
N VAL A 283 -3.69 -1.63 2.05
CA VAL A 283 -4.51 -0.39 2.11
C VAL A 283 -6.01 -0.68 2.01
N VAL A 284 -6.40 -1.63 1.18
CA VAL A 284 -7.80 -2.02 0.95
C VAL A 284 -8.51 -2.55 2.21
N LEU A 285 -7.77 -3.08 3.19
CA LEU A 285 -8.34 -3.45 4.50
C LEU A 285 -8.83 -2.21 5.24
N VAL A 286 -8.02 -1.15 5.24
CA VAL A 286 -8.39 0.12 5.88
C VAL A 286 -9.54 0.80 5.12
N GLU A 287 -9.53 0.75 3.78
CA GLU A 287 -10.66 1.23 2.97
C GLU A 287 -11.95 0.53 3.38
N ALA A 288 -11.95 -0.80 3.53
CA ALA A 288 -13.11 -1.56 3.97
C ALA A 288 -13.57 -1.19 5.40
N LEU A 289 -12.63 -0.94 6.33
CA LEU A 289 -12.95 -0.50 7.69
C LEU A 289 -13.66 0.85 7.72
N ARG A 290 -13.37 1.78 6.80
CA ARG A 290 -14.08 3.07 6.72
C ARG A 290 -15.57 2.87 6.43
N PHE A 291 -15.94 1.83 5.69
CA PHE A 291 -17.33 1.41 5.51
C PHE A 291 -17.89 0.65 6.72
N GLY A 292 -17.11 0.44 7.76
CA GLY A 292 -17.51 -0.33 8.94
C GLY A 292 -17.61 -1.83 8.67
N LEU A 293 -16.99 -2.35 7.60
CA LEU A 293 -16.99 -3.77 7.29
C LEU A 293 -16.12 -4.57 8.25
N PRO A 294 -16.59 -5.72 8.77
CA PRO A 294 -15.71 -6.69 9.38
C PRO A 294 -14.78 -7.28 8.33
N LEU A 295 -13.54 -7.57 8.75
CA LEU A 295 -12.49 -8.09 7.88
C LEU A 295 -12.26 -9.56 8.12
N LEU A 296 -12.11 -10.34 7.05
CA LEU A 296 -11.50 -11.67 7.06
C LEU A 296 -10.23 -11.59 6.20
N SER A 297 -9.07 -11.81 6.79
CA SER A 297 -7.81 -11.73 6.04
C SER A 297 -6.90 -12.90 6.36
N THR A 298 -6.07 -13.28 5.39
CA THR A 298 -4.93 -14.12 5.68
C THR A 298 -3.92 -13.33 6.53
N ASP A 299 -3.32 -14.01 7.53
CA ASP A 299 -2.18 -13.52 8.31
C ASP A 299 -0.90 -13.64 7.49
N CYS A 300 -0.90 -13.04 6.30
CA CYS A 300 0.28 -13.05 5.44
C CYS A 300 1.32 -12.06 5.97
N GLU A 301 2.57 -12.32 5.59
CA GLU A 301 3.69 -11.51 6.02
C GLU A 301 3.52 -10.04 5.60
N PHE A 302 3.61 -9.15 6.57
CA PHE A 302 3.46 -7.70 6.55
C PHE A 302 2.03 -7.18 6.25
N GLY A 303 1.54 -6.32 7.11
CA GLY A 303 0.36 -5.49 6.95
C GLY A 303 -0.92 -5.98 7.61
N PRO A 304 -1.54 -7.10 7.25
CA PRO A 304 -2.86 -7.48 7.79
C PRO A 304 -2.93 -7.49 9.32
N ALA A 305 -1.92 -8.05 10.01
CA ALA A 305 -1.85 -8.04 11.47
C ALA A 305 -1.61 -6.65 12.09
N ASP A 306 -1.18 -5.66 11.32
CA ASP A 306 -1.07 -4.28 11.78
C ASP A 306 -2.40 -3.53 11.72
N VAL A 307 -3.36 -4.03 10.92
CA VAL A 307 -4.70 -3.46 10.74
C VAL A 307 -5.73 -4.20 11.59
N ILE A 308 -5.69 -5.54 11.58
CA ILE A 308 -6.63 -6.39 12.31
C ILE A 308 -6.03 -6.71 13.68
N THR A 309 -6.35 -5.89 14.68
CA THR A 309 -5.75 -5.94 16.03
C THR A 309 -6.66 -6.60 17.06
N ASP A 310 -7.94 -6.74 16.77
CA ASP A 310 -8.91 -7.40 17.64
C ASP A 310 -10.08 -8.00 16.83
N THR A 311 -10.90 -8.80 17.52
CA THR A 311 -12.01 -9.53 16.90
C THR A 311 -13.18 -8.65 16.46
N ALA A 312 -13.30 -7.42 16.99
CA ALA A 312 -14.34 -6.48 16.53
C ALA A 312 -14.00 -5.95 15.14
N ILE A 313 -12.70 -5.79 14.85
CA ILE A 313 -12.20 -5.36 13.54
C ILE A 313 -12.28 -6.49 12.53
N GLY A 314 -11.83 -7.71 12.91
CA GLY A 314 -11.82 -8.82 11.97
C GLY A 314 -11.10 -10.05 12.49
N GLU A 315 -10.84 -10.96 11.57
CA GLU A 315 -10.18 -12.24 11.84
C GLU A 315 -9.01 -12.47 10.89
N LEU A 316 -7.92 -13.01 11.44
CA LEU A 316 -6.74 -13.46 10.68
C LEU A 316 -6.71 -14.99 10.62
N VAL A 317 -6.51 -15.53 9.42
CA VAL A 317 -6.41 -16.98 9.17
C VAL A 317 -5.07 -17.31 8.49
N ALA A 318 -4.64 -18.57 8.57
CA ALA A 318 -3.41 -19.02 7.93
C ALA A 318 -3.43 -18.74 6.41
N PRO A 319 -2.35 -18.15 5.86
CA PRO A 319 -2.23 -17.96 4.42
C PRO A 319 -2.09 -19.29 3.68
N GLU A 320 -2.47 -19.30 2.39
CA GLU A 320 -2.41 -20.47 1.51
C GLU A 320 -3.15 -21.72 2.05
N SER A 321 -4.13 -21.53 2.95
CA SER A 321 -5.00 -22.60 3.48
C SER A 321 -6.46 -22.33 3.12
N PRO A 322 -7.00 -22.99 2.08
CA PRO A 322 -8.43 -22.93 1.77
C PRO A 322 -9.30 -23.37 2.94
N GLU A 323 -8.86 -24.35 3.74
CA GLU A 323 -9.58 -24.87 4.89
C GLU A 323 -9.72 -23.81 5.99
N ALA A 324 -8.59 -23.15 6.36
CA ALA A 324 -8.62 -22.11 7.37
C ALA A 324 -9.48 -20.91 6.93
N LEU A 325 -9.39 -20.54 5.65
CA LEU A 325 -10.19 -19.47 5.09
C LEU A 325 -11.69 -19.87 5.00
N ALA A 326 -12.01 -21.13 4.70
CA ALA A 326 -13.38 -21.64 4.69
C ALA A 326 -14.02 -21.56 6.08
N GLU A 327 -13.30 -21.94 7.13
CA GLU A 327 -13.76 -21.78 8.52
C GLU A 327 -14.00 -20.31 8.86
N GLY A 328 -13.10 -19.41 8.41
CA GLY A 328 -13.27 -17.96 8.55
C GLY A 328 -14.53 -17.44 7.86
N LEU A 329 -14.80 -17.88 6.61
CA LEU A 329 -16.03 -17.52 5.87
C LEU A 329 -17.30 -17.93 6.61
N VAL A 330 -17.32 -19.15 7.18
CA VAL A 330 -18.47 -19.64 7.96
C VAL A 330 -18.68 -18.79 9.21
N ARG A 331 -17.60 -18.48 9.95
CA ARG A 331 -17.71 -17.62 11.14
C ARG A 331 -18.16 -16.21 10.77
N ALA A 332 -17.61 -15.63 9.71
CA ALA A 332 -17.97 -14.30 9.23
C ALA A 332 -19.45 -14.20 8.83
N ALA A 333 -19.97 -15.19 8.12
CA ALA A 333 -21.39 -15.24 7.73
C ALA A 333 -22.34 -15.46 8.91
N GLY A 334 -21.89 -16.13 9.98
CA GLY A 334 -22.65 -16.30 11.22
C GLY A 334 -22.53 -15.16 12.22
N ARG A 335 -21.62 -14.21 11.99
CA ARG A 335 -21.35 -13.11 12.89
C ARG A 335 -22.55 -12.16 12.98
N ARG A 336 -22.77 -11.64 14.17
CA ARG A 336 -23.65 -10.48 14.42
C ARG A 336 -22.81 -9.39 15.05
N ASP A 337 -22.94 -8.16 14.52
CA ASP A 337 -22.28 -7.02 15.12
C ASP A 337 -22.91 -6.68 16.47
N GLU A 338 -22.04 -6.45 17.45
CA GLU A 338 -22.44 -5.88 18.73
C GLU A 338 -22.57 -4.34 18.62
N PRO A 339 -23.35 -3.71 19.51
CA PRO A 339 -23.40 -2.26 19.56
C PRO A 339 -22.00 -1.65 19.68
N GLY A 340 -21.65 -0.79 18.73
CA GLY A 340 -20.33 -0.13 18.69
C GLY A 340 -19.27 -0.79 17.80
N ASP A 341 -19.45 -2.00 17.27
CA ASP A 341 -18.45 -2.65 16.42
C ASP A 341 -18.16 -1.86 15.14
N VAL A 342 -19.19 -1.33 14.49
CA VAL A 342 -19.03 -0.46 13.31
C VAL A 342 -18.22 0.79 13.66
N ALA A 343 -18.50 1.42 14.80
CA ALA A 343 -17.77 2.60 15.25
C ALA A 343 -16.28 2.26 15.53
N ARG A 344 -16.02 1.10 16.16
CA ARG A 344 -14.65 0.63 16.41
C ARG A 344 -13.87 0.42 15.11
N ARG A 345 -14.49 -0.19 14.08
CA ARG A 345 -13.87 -0.40 12.77
C ARG A 345 -13.54 0.93 12.09
N ARG A 346 -14.47 1.88 12.12
CA ARG A 346 -14.24 3.23 11.58
C ARG A 346 -13.12 3.95 12.34
N ALA A 347 -13.12 3.90 13.66
CA ALA A 347 -12.06 4.47 14.48
C ALA A 347 -10.68 3.83 14.23
N ALA A 348 -10.64 2.51 13.96
CA ALA A 348 -9.42 1.84 13.54
C ALA A 348 -8.92 2.33 12.17
N ALA A 349 -9.82 2.62 11.24
CA ALA A 349 -9.47 3.21 9.95
C ALA A 349 -8.94 4.64 10.08
N ASP A 350 -9.44 5.43 11.02
CA ASP A 350 -9.04 6.82 11.24
C ASP A 350 -7.57 6.97 11.63
N LEU A 351 -6.97 5.91 12.23
CA LEU A 351 -5.53 5.85 12.50
C LEU A 351 -4.67 5.90 11.22
N PHE A 352 -5.26 5.61 10.08
CA PHE A 352 -4.62 5.60 8.77
C PHE A 352 -5.20 6.68 7.84
N SER A 353 -5.95 7.64 8.39
CA SER A 353 -6.45 8.76 7.61
C SER A 353 -5.31 9.58 7.02
N ARG A 354 -5.57 10.28 5.93
CA ARG A 354 -4.56 11.10 5.27
C ARG A 354 -3.91 12.09 6.24
N SER A 355 -4.69 12.80 7.02
CA SER A 355 -4.19 13.80 7.97
C SER A 355 -3.26 13.19 9.04
N VAL A 356 -3.62 12.04 9.62
CA VAL A 356 -2.78 11.35 10.62
C VAL A 356 -1.46 10.90 10.00
N VAL A 357 -1.51 10.24 8.84
CA VAL A 357 -0.30 9.73 8.18
C VAL A 357 0.58 10.86 7.65
N VAL A 358 0.00 11.93 7.13
CA VAL A 358 0.72 13.13 6.66
C VAL A 358 1.45 13.82 7.82
N ALA A 359 0.80 13.94 8.99
CA ALA A 359 1.44 14.49 10.18
C ALA A 359 2.65 13.63 10.62
N GLU A 360 2.52 12.28 10.58
CA GLU A 360 3.64 11.38 10.86
C GLU A 360 4.79 11.54 9.85
N HIS A 361 4.48 11.63 8.54
CA HIS A 361 5.48 11.92 7.52
C HIS A 361 6.21 13.23 7.78
N ALA A 362 5.48 14.30 8.09
CA ALA A 362 6.07 15.61 8.39
C ALA A 362 7.01 15.56 9.60
N LEU A 363 6.64 14.84 10.66
CA LEU A 363 7.50 14.62 11.84
C LEU A 363 8.78 13.85 11.48
N VAL A 364 8.67 12.79 10.70
CA VAL A 364 9.81 11.99 10.26
C VAL A 364 10.76 12.81 9.39
N ILE A 365 10.24 13.58 8.43
CA ILE A 365 11.03 14.48 7.59
C ILE A 365 11.79 15.50 8.44
N ARG A 366 11.12 16.15 9.41
CA ARG A 366 11.74 17.11 10.33
C ARG A 366 12.84 16.46 11.15
N ARG A 367 12.63 15.25 11.66
CA ARG A 367 13.63 14.49 12.43
C ARG A 367 14.90 14.25 11.62
N PHE A 368 14.79 13.75 10.39
CA PHE A 368 15.94 13.46 9.55
C PHE A 368 16.64 14.72 9.04
N THR A 369 15.91 15.78 8.71
CA THR A 369 16.50 17.05 8.30
C THR A 369 17.24 17.75 9.45
N ALA A 370 16.71 17.70 10.67
CA ALA A 370 17.38 18.24 11.86
C ALA A 370 18.68 17.47 12.17
N ALA A 371 18.67 16.13 12.03
CA ALA A 371 19.87 15.30 12.20
C ALA A 371 20.96 15.60 11.15
N ALA A 372 20.57 15.84 9.89
CA ALA A 372 21.51 16.16 8.81
C ALA A 372 22.10 17.60 8.88
N ARG A 373 21.50 18.50 9.68
CA ARG A 373 21.98 19.88 9.91
C ARG A 373 22.91 19.99 11.12
N ARG A 374 23.01 18.96 11.95
CA ARG A 374 23.98 18.95 13.06
C ARG A 374 25.39 18.82 12.47
N PRO A 375 26.35 19.66 12.93
CA PRO A 375 27.72 19.66 12.44
C PRO A 375 28.48 18.37 12.79
#